data_0f54fc6b4334683c8dc7fac928ded341
#
_entry.id   0f54fc6b4334683c8dc7fac928ded341
#
_cell.length_a   1.000
_cell.length_b   1.000
_cell.length_c   1.000
_cell.angle_alpha   90.00
_cell.angle_beta   90.00
_cell.angle_gamma   90.00
#
_symmetry.space_group_name_H-M   'P 1'
#
loop_
_entity.id
_entity.type
_entity.pdbx_description
1 polymer ?
#
loop_
_entity_poly.entity_id
_entity_poly.type
_entity_poly.pdbx_seq_one_letter_code
_entity_poly.pdbx_strand_id
1 'polypeptide(L)'
;MYSDIVKDHFKNPRNVGELEQPDGVGEVGNPVCGDMMKIQIKVKDERIDDIKFLTFGCGAAIAVSSMLTEMVKGKTLDEARKVSNKDVAEALAGLPKNKLHCSNLGADALHMAIKDYEDRLLSKTRPEAASRGGGTGHKHEKGDKCYCPYCDAELPEKGTGPVCTNCGQPNELEHEVHE
;
A
#
# COMPACT_ATOMS: atom_id res chain seq x y z
N MET A 1 9.95 -28.65 -6.68
CA MET A 1 9.09 -28.81 -7.86
C MET A 1 7.81 -28.04 -7.59
N TYR A 2 7.24 -27.34 -8.56
CA TYR A 2 5.96 -26.61 -8.36
C TYR A 2 4.79 -27.58 -8.36
N SER A 3 3.78 -27.31 -7.51
CA SER A 3 2.51 -28.05 -7.51
C SER A 3 1.75 -27.84 -8.82
N ASP A 4 0.78 -28.69 -9.11
CA ASP A 4 -0.05 -28.53 -10.30
C ASP A 4 -0.96 -27.31 -10.19
N ILE A 5 -1.34 -26.91 -8.97
CA ILE A 5 -2.06 -25.67 -8.67
C ILE A 5 -1.23 -24.46 -9.07
N VAL A 6 0.05 -24.40 -8.68
CA VAL A 6 0.96 -23.31 -9.08
C VAL A 6 1.08 -23.24 -10.60
N LYS A 7 1.21 -24.38 -11.27
CA LYS A 7 1.31 -24.45 -12.74
C LYS A 7 0.04 -23.95 -13.43
N ASP A 8 -1.13 -24.29 -12.86
CA ASP A 8 -2.41 -23.83 -13.39
C ASP A 8 -2.57 -22.32 -13.23
N HIS A 9 -2.36 -21.78 -12.03
CA HIS A 9 -2.41 -20.33 -11.78
C HIS A 9 -1.38 -19.53 -12.56
N PHE A 10 -0.26 -20.13 -12.92
CA PHE A 10 0.73 -19.50 -13.80
C PHE A 10 0.28 -19.49 -15.26
N LYS A 11 -0.29 -20.60 -15.76
CA LYS A 11 -0.73 -20.73 -17.16
C LYS A 11 -2.05 -20.00 -17.44
N ASN A 12 -2.94 -20.02 -16.47
CA ASN A 12 -4.29 -19.46 -16.56
C ASN A 12 -4.54 -18.51 -15.37
N PRO A 13 -3.81 -17.39 -15.25
CA PRO A 13 -3.94 -16.50 -14.11
C PRO A 13 -5.31 -15.82 -14.09
N ARG A 14 -5.95 -15.81 -12.91
CA ARG A 14 -7.25 -15.17 -12.66
C ARG A 14 -7.03 -13.73 -12.21
N ASN A 15 -7.99 -12.88 -12.59
CA ASN A 15 -8.03 -11.47 -12.17
C ASN A 15 -6.81 -10.63 -12.59
N VAL A 16 -6.15 -10.98 -13.69
CA VAL A 16 -5.08 -10.16 -14.30
C VAL A 16 -5.68 -8.91 -14.95
N GLY A 17 -5.00 -7.80 -14.83
CA GLY A 17 -5.35 -6.54 -15.49
C GLY A 17 -5.50 -5.37 -14.53
N GLU A 18 -6.19 -4.33 -14.98
CA GLU A 18 -6.44 -3.12 -14.19
C GLU A 18 -7.93 -2.85 -14.08
N LEU A 19 -8.30 -2.16 -13.00
CA LEU A 19 -9.63 -1.59 -12.81
C LEU A 19 -9.63 -0.15 -13.33
N GLU A 20 -10.68 0.26 -14.04
CA GLU A 20 -10.79 1.63 -14.57
C GLU A 20 -10.84 2.67 -13.44
N GLN A 21 -11.48 2.36 -12.33
CA GLN A 21 -11.62 3.24 -11.17
C GLN A 21 -11.46 2.42 -9.89
N PRO A 22 -10.24 2.08 -9.49
CA PRO A 22 -10.01 1.35 -8.24
C PRO A 22 -10.28 2.25 -7.03
N ASP A 23 -10.92 1.67 -6.02
CA ASP A 23 -11.15 2.35 -4.75
C ASP A 23 -9.89 2.36 -3.88
N GLY A 24 -9.04 1.33 -4.02
CA GLY A 24 -7.74 1.26 -3.39
C GLY A 24 -6.68 0.62 -4.30
N VAL A 25 -5.45 1.09 -4.19
CA VAL A 25 -4.29 0.63 -4.96
C VAL A 25 -3.12 0.37 -4.03
N GLY A 26 -2.52 -0.80 -4.14
CA GLY A 26 -1.28 -1.15 -3.43
C GLY A 26 -0.23 -1.62 -4.42
N GLU A 27 0.96 -1.05 -4.34
CA GLU A 27 2.10 -1.40 -5.18
C GLU A 27 3.32 -1.67 -4.31
N VAL A 28 3.92 -2.83 -4.50
CA VAL A 28 5.11 -3.27 -3.75
C VAL A 28 6.14 -3.82 -4.72
N GLY A 29 7.37 -3.39 -4.55
CA GLY A 29 8.52 -3.89 -5.30
C GLY A 29 9.55 -4.55 -4.38
N ASN A 30 10.22 -5.57 -4.90
CA ASN A 30 11.40 -6.15 -4.25
C ASN A 30 12.65 -5.84 -5.07
N PRO A 31 13.50 -4.91 -4.61
CA PRO A 31 14.70 -4.50 -5.38
C PRO A 31 15.74 -5.61 -5.51
N VAL A 32 15.67 -6.66 -4.68
CA VAL A 32 16.63 -7.77 -4.72
C VAL A 32 16.38 -8.71 -5.90
N CYS A 33 15.11 -9.00 -6.19
CA CYS A 33 14.74 -9.88 -7.31
C CYS A 33 14.14 -9.14 -8.50
N GLY A 34 13.86 -7.83 -8.36
CA GLY A 34 13.22 -7.02 -9.41
C GLY A 34 11.74 -7.32 -9.59
N ASP A 35 11.15 -8.15 -8.72
CA ASP A 35 9.72 -8.43 -8.77
C ASP A 35 8.92 -7.19 -8.31
N MET A 36 7.86 -6.87 -9.02
CA MET A 36 6.91 -5.81 -8.68
C MET A 36 5.49 -6.36 -8.71
N MET A 37 4.66 -5.93 -7.79
CA MET A 37 3.26 -6.34 -7.70
C MET A 37 2.38 -5.13 -7.40
N LYS A 38 1.36 -4.96 -8.23
CA LYS A 38 0.31 -3.95 -8.07
C LYS A 38 -1.01 -4.66 -7.90
N ILE A 39 -1.73 -4.35 -6.83
CA ILE A 39 -3.08 -4.84 -6.56
C ILE A 39 -4.03 -3.65 -6.55
N GLN A 40 -5.16 -3.81 -7.21
CA GLN A 40 -6.24 -2.84 -7.27
C GLN A 40 -7.53 -3.49 -6.77
N ILE A 41 -8.23 -2.81 -5.88
CA ILE A 41 -9.48 -3.30 -5.29
C ILE A 41 -10.64 -2.36 -5.59
N LYS A 42 -11.80 -2.94 -5.81
CA LYS A 42 -13.10 -2.28 -5.81
C LYS A 42 -13.84 -2.72 -4.57
N VAL A 43 -14.36 -1.77 -3.80
CA VAL A 43 -15.04 -2.07 -2.53
C VAL A 43 -16.49 -1.69 -2.61
N LYS A 44 -17.36 -2.60 -2.19
CA LYS A 44 -18.79 -2.39 -2.06
C LYS A 44 -19.28 -3.05 -0.76
N ASP A 45 -20.03 -2.32 0.03
CA ASP A 45 -20.59 -2.80 1.31
C ASP A 45 -19.50 -3.43 2.22
N GLU A 46 -18.36 -2.76 2.35
CA GLU A 46 -17.16 -3.21 3.10
C GLU A 46 -16.56 -4.55 2.65
N ARG A 47 -16.91 -4.99 1.44
CA ARG A 47 -16.39 -6.21 0.81
C ARG A 47 -15.61 -5.88 -0.46
N ILE A 48 -14.65 -6.71 -0.78
CA ILE A 48 -13.92 -6.65 -2.04
C ILE A 48 -14.85 -7.20 -3.14
N ASP A 49 -15.51 -6.29 -3.86
CA ASP A 49 -16.43 -6.63 -4.95
C ASP A 49 -15.66 -7.10 -6.18
N ASP A 50 -14.60 -6.39 -6.54
CA ASP A 50 -13.67 -6.81 -7.59
C ASP A 50 -12.22 -6.51 -7.20
N ILE A 51 -11.30 -7.31 -7.75
CA ILE A 51 -9.88 -7.19 -7.51
C ILE A 51 -9.12 -7.55 -8.78
N LYS A 52 -8.11 -6.78 -9.12
CA LYS A 52 -7.20 -7.03 -10.23
C LYS A 52 -5.76 -6.89 -9.78
N PHE A 53 -4.88 -7.58 -10.49
CA PHE A 53 -3.46 -7.43 -10.26
C PHE A 53 -2.67 -7.30 -11.56
N LEU A 54 -1.56 -6.60 -11.45
CA LEU A 54 -0.46 -6.63 -12.40
C LEU A 54 0.81 -7.00 -11.63
N THR A 55 1.61 -7.87 -12.19
CA THR A 55 2.90 -8.22 -11.62
C THR A 55 3.96 -8.31 -12.71
N PHE A 56 5.14 -7.83 -12.37
CA PHE A 56 6.35 -8.06 -13.13
C PHE A 56 7.27 -8.92 -12.27
N GLY A 57 7.49 -10.17 -12.67
CA GLY A 57 8.23 -11.09 -11.84
C GLY A 57 8.22 -12.53 -12.37
N CYS A 58 8.63 -13.44 -11.52
CA CYS A 58 8.72 -14.86 -11.87
C CYS A 58 7.32 -15.53 -11.89
N GLY A 59 7.25 -16.74 -12.48
CA GLY A 59 5.99 -17.49 -12.54
C GLY A 59 5.34 -17.78 -11.19
N ALA A 60 6.15 -17.84 -10.10
CA ALA A 60 5.62 -17.97 -8.75
C ALA A 60 4.90 -16.67 -8.31
N ALA A 61 5.40 -15.49 -8.67
CA ALA A 61 4.74 -14.22 -8.38
C ALA A 61 3.36 -14.14 -9.07
N ILE A 62 3.26 -14.57 -10.33
CA ILE A 62 1.97 -14.63 -11.06
C ILE A 62 1.00 -15.59 -10.36
N ALA A 63 1.46 -16.80 -10.01
CA ALA A 63 0.60 -17.80 -9.36
C ALA A 63 0.13 -17.34 -7.98
N VAL A 64 0.99 -16.72 -7.19
CA VAL A 64 0.66 -16.14 -5.88
C VAL A 64 -0.38 -15.03 -6.01
N SER A 65 -0.18 -14.10 -6.94
CA SER A 65 -1.14 -13.00 -7.15
C SER A 65 -2.50 -13.52 -7.59
N SER A 66 -2.51 -14.47 -8.52
CA SER A 66 -3.74 -15.11 -9.00
C SER A 66 -4.49 -15.79 -7.87
N MET A 67 -3.82 -16.64 -7.07
CA MET A 67 -4.43 -17.32 -5.92
C MET A 67 -4.93 -16.33 -4.87
N LEU A 68 -4.11 -15.35 -4.48
CA LEU A 68 -4.48 -14.34 -3.50
C LEU A 68 -5.77 -13.61 -3.90
N THR A 69 -5.88 -13.18 -5.17
CA THR A 69 -7.08 -12.48 -5.64
C THR A 69 -8.33 -13.35 -5.59
N GLU A 70 -8.24 -14.64 -5.85
CA GLU A 70 -9.37 -15.57 -5.68
C GLU A 70 -9.74 -15.75 -4.20
N MET A 71 -8.74 -15.83 -3.31
CA MET A 71 -8.97 -16.01 -1.88
C MET A 71 -9.68 -14.84 -1.23
N VAL A 72 -9.45 -13.61 -1.71
CA VAL A 72 -9.96 -12.39 -1.06
C VAL A 72 -11.16 -11.78 -1.76
N LYS A 73 -11.44 -12.13 -3.01
CA LYS A 73 -12.62 -11.65 -3.73
C LYS A 73 -13.91 -12.06 -3.01
N GLY A 74 -14.80 -11.11 -2.76
CA GLY A 74 -16.04 -11.29 -2.01
C GLY A 74 -15.91 -11.30 -0.49
N LYS A 75 -14.69 -11.29 0.07
CA LYS A 75 -14.46 -11.18 1.52
C LYS A 75 -14.59 -9.74 2.01
N THR A 76 -14.86 -9.60 3.29
CA THR A 76 -14.77 -8.29 3.95
C THR A 76 -13.31 -7.82 4.00
N LEU A 77 -13.12 -6.49 4.15
CA LEU A 77 -11.77 -5.93 4.30
C LEU A 77 -11.02 -6.51 5.50
N ASP A 78 -11.73 -6.75 6.61
CA ASP A 78 -11.14 -7.36 7.81
C ASP A 78 -10.72 -8.81 7.60
N GLU A 79 -11.51 -9.58 6.84
CA GLU A 79 -11.15 -10.95 6.47
C GLU A 79 -9.99 -10.98 5.48
N ALA A 80 -9.97 -10.07 4.52
CA ALA A 80 -8.89 -9.95 3.55
C ALA A 80 -7.54 -9.59 4.22
N ARG A 81 -7.56 -8.74 5.26
CA ARG A 81 -6.37 -8.40 6.04
C ARG A 81 -5.78 -9.59 6.80
N LYS A 82 -6.60 -10.55 7.18
CA LYS A 82 -6.14 -11.73 7.92
C LYS A 82 -5.47 -12.76 7.01
N VAL A 83 -5.63 -12.63 5.69
CA VAL A 83 -4.97 -13.53 4.75
C VAL A 83 -3.46 -13.30 4.82
N SER A 84 -2.78 -14.32 5.31
CA SER A 84 -1.32 -14.30 5.48
C SER A 84 -0.60 -14.91 4.28
N ASN A 85 0.68 -14.62 4.18
CA ASN A 85 1.59 -15.24 3.22
C ASN A 85 1.56 -16.78 3.28
N LYS A 86 1.38 -17.31 4.49
CA LYS A 86 1.31 -18.74 4.75
C LYS A 86 0.05 -19.33 4.14
N ASP A 87 -1.11 -18.66 4.30
CA ASP A 87 -2.38 -19.13 3.76
C ASP A 87 -2.33 -19.23 2.24
N VAL A 88 -1.71 -18.23 1.57
CA VAL A 88 -1.53 -18.25 0.11
C VAL A 88 -0.59 -19.37 -0.32
N ALA A 89 0.51 -19.59 0.40
CA ALA A 89 1.43 -20.66 0.10
C ALA A 89 0.79 -22.05 0.31
N GLU A 90 -0.02 -22.22 1.35
CA GLU A 90 -0.78 -23.45 1.61
C GLU A 90 -1.85 -23.70 0.55
N ALA A 91 -2.59 -22.66 0.13
CA ALA A 91 -3.58 -22.75 -0.94
C ALA A 91 -2.96 -23.18 -2.27
N LEU A 92 -1.71 -22.83 -2.52
CA LEU A 92 -0.92 -23.26 -3.67
C LEU A 92 -0.30 -24.66 -3.50
N ALA A 93 -0.68 -25.40 -2.44
CA ALA A 93 -0.06 -26.67 -2.05
C ALA A 93 1.47 -26.60 -1.87
N GLY A 94 1.94 -25.45 -1.35
CA GLY A 94 3.33 -25.16 -1.05
C GLY A 94 4.09 -24.44 -2.17
N LEU A 95 5.02 -23.63 -1.76
CA LEU A 95 5.98 -22.96 -2.62
C LEU A 95 7.41 -23.42 -2.28
N PRO A 96 8.34 -23.50 -3.23
CA PRO A 96 9.73 -23.72 -2.93
C PRO A 96 10.26 -22.66 -1.96
N LYS A 97 11.13 -23.04 -1.03
CA LYS A 97 11.66 -22.14 0.02
C LYS A 97 12.24 -20.83 -0.54
N ASN A 98 12.90 -20.91 -1.68
CA ASN A 98 13.47 -19.74 -2.37
C ASN A 98 12.44 -18.87 -3.10
N LYS A 99 11.14 -19.22 -3.03
CA LYS A 99 10.00 -18.49 -3.65
C LYS A 99 8.96 -18.02 -2.62
N LEU A 100 9.19 -18.28 -1.34
CA LEU A 100 8.28 -17.79 -0.28
C LEU A 100 8.21 -16.26 -0.20
N HIS A 101 9.25 -15.55 -0.62
CA HIS A 101 9.23 -14.08 -0.69
C HIS A 101 8.17 -13.54 -1.67
N CYS A 102 7.79 -14.30 -2.71
CA CYS A 102 6.74 -13.88 -3.63
C CYS A 102 5.36 -13.82 -2.93
N SER A 103 5.10 -14.70 -1.94
CA SER A 103 3.87 -14.63 -1.16
C SER A 103 3.83 -13.39 -0.24
N ASN A 104 4.99 -12.94 0.26
CA ASN A 104 5.08 -11.71 1.06
C ASN A 104 4.66 -10.49 0.23
N LEU A 105 5.18 -10.35 -1.00
CA LEU A 105 4.80 -9.26 -1.91
C LEU A 105 3.29 -9.20 -2.14
N GLY A 106 2.63 -10.36 -2.28
CA GLY A 106 1.19 -10.44 -2.49
C GLY A 106 0.40 -9.88 -1.32
N ALA A 107 0.68 -10.35 -0.12
CA ALA A 107 -0.01 -9.89 1.08
C ALA A 107 0.28 -8.41 1.37
N ASP A 108 1.54 -7.98 1.21
CA ASP A 108 1.94 -6.58 1.43
C ASP A 108 1.22 -5.64 0.45
N ALA A 109 1.14 -6.00 -0.84
CA ALA A 109 0.41 -5.22 -1.83
C ALA A 109 -1.10 -5.14 -1.55
N LEU A 110 -1.71 -6.23 -1.08
CA LEU A 110 -3.11 -6.25 -0.66
C LEU A 110 -3.35 -5.33 0.54
N HIS A 111 -2.50 -5.41 1.57
CA HIS A 111 -2.60 -4.56 2.76
C HIS A 111 -2.45 -3.08 2.39
N MET A 112 -1.53 -2.74 1.48
CA MET A 112 -1.39 -1.38 0.98
C MET A 112 -2.63 -0.91 0.21
N ALA A 113 -3.25 -1.78 -0.61
CA ALA A 113 -4.46 -1.43 -1.34
C ALA A 113 -5.63 -1.15 -0.39
N ILE A 114 -5.80 -1.95 0.67
CA ILE A 114 -6.83 -1.74 1.69
C ILE A 114 -6.56 -0.43 2.44
N LYS A 115 -5.31 -0.17 2.82
CA LYS A 115 -4.94 1.08 3.50
C LYS A 115 -5.20 2.30 2.62
N ASP A 116 -4.81 2.27 1.35
CA ASP A 116 -5.09 3.36 0.41
C ASP A 116 -6.58 3.65 0.28
N TYR A 117 -7.43 2.61 0.25
CA TYR A 117 -8.88 2.76 0.27
C TYR A 117 -9.37 3.49 1.52
N GLU A 118 -8.89 3.09 2.71
CA GLU A 118 -9.30 3.71 3.97
C GLU A 118 -8.83 5.16 4.08
N ASP A 119 -7.60 5.44 3.68
CA ASP A 119 -7.04 6.80 3.66
C ASP A 119 -7.86 7.71 2.72
N ARG A 120 -8.30 7.19 1.57
CA ARG A 120 -9.19 7.91 0.65
C ARG A 120 -10.59 8.13 1.23
N LEU A 121 -11.14 7.18 2.00
CA LEU A 121 -12.40 7.37 2.70
C LEU A 121 -12.30 8.47 3.75
N LEU A 122 -11.25 8.44 4.57
CA LEU A 122 -11.00 9.46 5.59
C LEU A 122 -10.82 10.85 4.98
N SER A 123 -10.18 10.95 3.82
CA SER A 123 -10.05 12.22 3.11
C SER A 123 -11.38 12.74 2.54
N LYS A 124 -12.28 11.85 2.13
CA LYS A 124 -13.63 12.21 1.63
C LYS A 124 -14.61 12.58 2.75
N THR A 125 -14.43 12.01 3.94
CA THR A 125 -15.28 12.30 5.13
C THR A 125 -14.81 13.50 5.93
N ARG A 126 -13.61 14.02 5.64
CA ARG A 126 -13.15 15.30 6.17
C ARG A 126 -13.96 16.40 5.47
N PRO A 127 -14.79 17.21 6.17
CA PRO A 127 -15.42 18.36 5.54
C PRO A 127 -14.33 19.23 4.95
N GLU A 128 -14.55 19.74 3.74
CA GLU A 128 -13.63 20.62 3.02
C GLU A 128 -13.19 21.80 3.91
N ALA A 129 -12.14 21.58 4.69
CA ALA A 129 -11.35 22.66 5.22
C ALA A 129 -10.27 22.96 4.18
N ALA A 130 -10.63 23.86 3.26
CA ALA A 130 -9.76 24.59 2.39
C ALA A 130 -8.70 23.77 1.62
N SER A 131 -8.98 23.62 0.31
CA SER A 131 -7.93 23.52 -0.70
C SER A 131 -6.84 24.58 -0.43
N ARG A 132 -5.80 24.19 0.29
CA ARG A 132 -4.56 24.95 0.31
C ARG A 132 -3.57 24.17 -0.52
N GLY A 133 -3.44 24.69 -1.72
CA GLY A 133 -2.45 24.29 -2.70
C GLY A 133 -1.06 24.17 -2.09
N GLY A 134 -0.25 23.31 -2.69
CA GLY A 134 1.17 23.22 -2.42
C GLY A 134 1.78 24.61 -2.35
N GLY A 135 2.18 25.00 -1.17
CA GLY A 135 2.83 26.26 -0.86
C GLY A 135 3.97 25.95 0.09
N THR A 136 5.14 25.82 -0.49
CA THR A 136 6.40 26.01 0.22
C THR A 136 6.36 27.34 0.97
N GLY A 137 6.56 27.32 2.28
CA GLY A 137 6.83 28.51 3.04
C GLY A 137 5.98 28.67 4.29
N HIS A 138 6.49 28.23 5.44
CA HIS A 138 6.02 28.70 6.72
C HIS A 138 6.33 30.20 6.85
N LYS A 139 5.28 31.02 6.96
CA LYS A 139 5.41 32.39 7.43
C LYS A 139 5.44 32.36 8.95
N HIS A 140 6.59 32.69 9.55
CA HIS A 140 6.68 32.92 10.98
C HIS A 140 6.16 34.31 11.30
N GLU A 141 5.02 34.40 11.95
CA GLU A 141 4.67 35.57 12.75
C GLU A 141 5.15 35.34 14.20
N LYS A 142 5.75 36.34 14.83
CA LYS A 142 6.32 36.21 16.17
C LYS A 142 5.27 35.74 17.17
N GLY A 143 5.41 34.52 17.66
CA GLY A 143 4.58 33.93 18.71
C GLY A 143 3.81 32.67 18.31
N ASP A 144 3.90 32.23 17.07
CA ASP A 144 3.13 31.07 16.60
C ASP A 144 3.87 29.74 16.81
N LYS A 145 3.10 28.75 17.25
CA LYS A 145 3.56 27.38 17.42
C LYS A 145 3.84 26.75 16.04
N CYS A 146 4.95 26.04 15.92
CA CYS A 146 5.30 25.30 14.72
C CYS A 146 4.57 23.97 14.68
N TYR A 147 4.04 23.60 13.52
CA TYR A 147 3.38 22.30 13.30
C TYR A 147 4.07 21.54 12.17
N CYS A 148 4.14 20.23 12.31
CA CYS A 148 4.68 19.37 11.26
C CYS A 148 3.77 19.43 10.01
N PRO A 149 4.30 19.72 8.81
CA PRO A 149 3.50 19.85 7.59
C PRO A 149 2.87 18.52 7.13
N TYR A 150 3.33 17.39 7.67
CA TYR A 150 2.89 16.07 7.26
C TYR A 150 1.85 15.45 8.19
N CYS A 151 1.85 15.80 9.47
CA CYS A 151 0.96 15.17 10.46
C CYS A 151 0.29 16.14 11.44
N ASP A 152 0.45 17.45 11.24
CA ASP A 152 -0.08 18.53 12.08
C ASP A 152 0.28 18.43 13.60
N ALA A 153 1.29 17.63 13.95
CA ALA A 153 1.76 17.56 15.32
C ALA A 153 2.50 18.85 15.71
N GLU A 154 2.22 19.36 16.91
CA GLU A 154 2.90 20.52 17.45
C GLU A 154 4.39 20.21 17.64
N LEU A 155 5.27 21.02 17.04
CA LEU A 155 6.71 20.89 17.15
C LEU A 155 7.22 21.81 18.27
N PRO A 156 8.24 21.41 19.07
CA PRO A 156 8.84 22.29 20.06
C PRO A 156 9.45 23.53 19.40
N GLU A 157 9.41 24.68 20.09
CA GLU A 157 9.72 26.04 19.61
C GLU A 157 11.09 26.22 18.92
N LYS A 158 11.93 25.21 18.91
CA LYS A 158 13.18 25.18 18.14
C LYS A 158 13.24 23.83 17.47
N GLY A 159 12.75 23.75 16.23
CA GLY A 159 12.85 22.59 15.38
C GLY A 159 14.30 22.18 15.08
N THR A 160 14.98 21.68 16.08
CA THR A 160 16.37 21.21 16.00
C THR A 160 16.45 19.70 15.94
N GLY A 161 15.57 19.08 15.15
CA GLY A 161 15.67 17.66 14.85
C GLY A 161 15.52 17.41 13.35
N PRO A 162 16.33 16.53 12.77
CA PRO A 162 16.24 16.23 11.34
C PRO A 162 14.93 15.52 10.95
N VAL A 163 14.14 15.08 11.92
CA VAL A 163 12.95 14.26 11.71
C VAL A 163 11.85 14.60 12.71
N CYS A 164 10.60 14.65 12.27
CA CYS A 164 9.45 14.78 13.16
C CYS A 164 9.33 13.56 14.07
N THR A 165 9.25 13.78 15.38
CA THR A 165 9.17 12.71 16.39
C THR A 165 7.85 11.94 16.37
N ASN A 166 6.80 12.48 15.72
CA ASN A 166 5.48 11.86 15.65
C ASN A 166 5.27 11.02 14.39
N CYS A 167 5.70 11.52 13.22
CA CYS A 167 5.49 10.81 11.95
C CYS A 167 6.76 10.31 11.26
N GLY A 168 7.94 10.65 11.78
CA GLY A 168 9.23 10.22 11.24
C GLY A 168 9.65 10.92 9.93
N GLN A 169 8.89 11.92 9.45
CA GLN A 169 9.22 12.63 8.23
C GLN A 169 10.32 13.67 8.46
N PRO A 170 11.20 13.92 7.48
CA PRO A 170 12.28 14.90 7.61
C PRO A 170 11.72 16.32 7.78
N ASN A 171 12.25 17.05 8.76
CA ASN A 171 11.98 18.47 8.96
C ASN A 171 12.98 19.27 8.10
N GLU A 172 12.72 19.39 6.82
CA GLU A 172 13.49 20.29 5.96
C GLU A 172 13.05 21.74 6.22
N LEU A 173 13.67 22.36 7.21
CA LEU A 173 13.66 23.79 7.39
C LEU A 173 14.96 24.34 6.78
N GLU A 174 14.94 24.70 5.52
CA GLU A 174 15.97 25.55 4.94
C GLU A 174 15.80 26.94 5.52
N HIS A 175 16.65 27.30 6.49
CA HIS A 175 16.83 28.65 6.91
C HIS A 175 17.72 29.35 5.89
N GLU A 176 17.14 30.09 4.97
CA GLU A 176 17.89 31.15 4.29
C GLU A 176 18.19 32.27 5.30
N VAL A 177 19.44 32.30 5.71
CA VAL A 177 19.99 33.42 6.47
C VAL A 177 20.23 34.55 5.47
N HIS A 178 19.37 35.56 5.47
CA HIS A 178 19.68 36.83 4.83
C HIS A 178 20.53 37.66 5.79
N GLU A 179 21.80 37.87 5.38
CA GLU A 179 22.65 38.97 5.89
C GLU A 179 22.10 40.34 5.45
#